data_1573648ad13dcee143f34b65888d3916
#
_entry.id   1573648ad13dcee143f34b65888d3916
#
_cell.length_a   1.000
_cell.length_b   1.000
_cell.length_c   1.000
_cell.angle_alpha   90.00
_cell.angle_beta   90.00
_cell.angle_gamma   90.00
#
_symmetry.space_group_name_H-M   'P 1'
#
loop_
_entity.id
_entity.type
_entity.pdbx_description
1 polymer ?
#
loop_
_entity_poly.entity_id
_entity_poly.type
_entity_poly.pdbx_seq_one_letter_code
_entity_poly.pdbx_strand_id
1 'polypeptide(L)'
;MVGSFYVFCIFIGLSVLSLNNFFKSFIKNKISIPLTVIPLLLVPLLMAFENWDDHDRSNRYTAQSLAKAYLDSIDEGVDSMIFTIGDNDTFALWYAQEIENYRTDVRTINTSLIATDWYIDQMKKRTYNSSPIPSQLTHKQYAYGIRDYVKHEALIDSTRWDIKDFMNWISSDHPRTKYSNLLNQYGADLENIPKFTQNM
;
A
#
# COMPACT_ATOMS: atom_id res chain seq x y z
N MET A 1 2.27 -8.52 12.22
CA MET A 1 1.44 -7.99 13.33
C MET A 1 0.00 -8.52 13.32
N VAL A 2 -0.76 -8.48 12.21
CA VAL A 2 -2.18 -8.95 12.18
C VAL A 2 -2.32 -10.40 12.68
N GLY A 3 -1.44 -11.31 12.27
CA GLY A 3 -1.47 -12.72 12.70
C GLY A 3 -1.33 -12.90 14.22
N SER A 4 -0.55 -12.05 14.88
CA SER A 4 -0.37 -12.12 16.34
C SER A 4 -1.66 -11.76 17.10
N PHE A 5 -2.38 -10.75 16.62
CA PHE A 5 -3.69 -10.40 17.20
C PHE A 5 -4.71 -11.50 16.99
N TYR A 6 -4.71 -12.15 15.82
CA TYR A 6 -5.61 -13.26 15.54
C TYR A 6 -5.38 -14.45 16.50
N VAL A 7 -4.13 -14.84 16.67
CA VAL A 7 -3.75 -15.89 17.62
C VAL A 7 -4.13 -15.51 19.06
N PHE A 8 -3.91 -14.26 19.45
CA PHE A 8 -4.30 -13.76 20.77
C PHE A 8 -5.81 -13.84 21.01
N CYS A 9 -6.64 -13.49 20.01
CA CYS A 9 -8.09 -13.66 20.11
C CYS A 9 -8.52 -15.13 20.29
N ILE A 10 -7.81 -16.09 19.68
CA ILE A 10 -8.07 -17.51 19.90
C ILE A 10 -7.80 -17.90 21.34
N PHE A 11 -6.70 -17.46 21.94
CA PHE A 11 -6.40 -17.71 23.34
C PHE A 11 -7.43 -17.10 24.29
N ILE A 12 -7.93 -15.89 24.00
CA ILE A 12 -9.03 -15.30 24.75
C ILE A 12 -10.27 -16.19 24.67
N GLY A 13 -10.63 -16.67 23.48
CA GLY A 13 -11.76 -17.57 23.29
C GLY A 13 -11.61 -18.90 24.07
N LEU A 14 -10.43 -19.50 24.06
CA LEU A 14 -10.14 -20.70 24.82
C LEU A 14 -10.18 -20.47 26.34
N SER A 15 -9.78 -19.29 26.81
CA SER A 15 -9.84 -18.93 28.23
C SER A 15 -11.28 -18.91 28.77
N VAL A 16 -12.24 -18.52 27.94
CA VAL A 16 -13.68 -18.53 28.29
C VAL A 16 -14.15 -19.96 28.59
N LEU A 17 -13.74 -20.94 27.78
CA LEU A 17 -14.07 -22.34 27.97
C LEU A 17 -13.45 -22.88 29.27
N SER A 18 -12.19 -22.55 29.54
CA SER A 18 -11.48 -22.94 30.75
C SER A 18 -12.14 -22.39 32.03
N LEU A 19 -12.50 -21.07 31.96
CA LEU A 19 -13.20 -20.39 33.06
C LEU A 19 -14.59 -21.05 33.34
N ASN A 20 -15.33 -21.30 32.27
CA ASN A 20 -16.64 -21.98 32.42
C ASN A 20 -16.51 -23.39 33.02
N ASN A 21 -15.50 -24.13 32.61
CA ASN A 21 -15.24 -25.49 33.21
C ASN A 21 -14.83 -25.36 34.67
N PHE A 22 -14.04 -24.37 35.03
CA PHE A 22 -13.71 -24.06 36.42
C PHE A 22 -14.95 -23.76 37.25
N PHE A 23 -15.83 -22.89 36.80
CA PHE A 23 -17.06 -22.59 37.51
C PHE A 23 -18.03 -23.78 37.59
N LYS A 24 -18.08 -24.65 36.59
CA LYS A 24 -18.89 -25.87 36.62
C LYS A 24 -18.50 -26.84 37.75
N SER A 25 -17.24 -26.78 38.22
CA SER A 25 -16.82 -27.60 39.34
C SER A 25 -17.43 -27.19 40.69
N PHE A 26 -17.84 -25.94 40.80
CA PHE A 26 -18.39 -25.38 42.05
C PHE A 26 -19.90 -25.08 42.00
N ILE A 27 -20.46 -24.89 40.79
CA ILE A 27 -21.82 -24.38 40.62
C ILE A 27 -22.59 -25.21 39.58
N LYS A 28 -23.92 -25.31 39.75
CA LYS A 28 -24.78 -26.03 38.80
C LYS A 28 -24.62 -25.52 37.37
N ASN A 29 -24.54 -26.43 36.41
CA ASN A 29 -24.29 -26.12 34.96
C ASN A 29 -25.12 -24.97 34.36
N LYS A 30 -26.38 -24.82 34.78
CA LYS A 30 -27.28 -23.76 34.27
C LYS A 30 -26.85 -22.35 34.66
N ILE A 31 -26.08 -22.17 35.73
CA ILE A 31 -25.66 -20.88 36.27
C ILE A 31 -24.21 -20.56 35.87
N SER A 32 -23.39 -21.58 35.55
CA SER A 32 -21.98 -21.40 35.22
C SER A 32 -21.77 -20.60 33.92
N ILE A 33 -22.61 -20.81 32.90
CA ILE A 33 -22.52 -20.09 31.63
C ILE A 33 -22.78 -18.60 31.81
N PRO A 34 -23.91 -18.13 32.35
CA PRO A 34 -24.12 -16.70 32.52
C PRO A 34 -23.10 -16.07 33.48
N LEU A 35 -22.67 -16.76 34.51
CA LEU A 35 -21.64 -16.29 35.44
C LEU A 35 -20.28 -16.07 34.76
N THR A 36 -19.98 -16.84 33.72
CA THR A 36 -18.75 -16.68 32.92
C THR A 36 -18.92 -15.59 31.84
N VAL A 37 -20.00 -15.63 31.11
CA VAL A 37 -20.20 -14.81 29.91
C VAL A 37 -20.49 -13.35 30.24
N ILE A 38 -21.34 -13.09 31.26
CA ILE A 38 -21.75 -11.72 31.61
C ILE A 38 -20.54 -10.84 32.01
N PRO A 39 -19.65 -11.24 32.95
CA PRO A 39 -18.47 -10.43 33.28
C PRO A 39 -17.53 -10.23 32.10
N LEU A 40 -17.36 -11.26 31.23
CA LEU A 40 -16.50 -11.16 30.06
C LEU A 40 -17.06 -10.22 29.00
N LEU A 41 -18.37 -10.11 28.84
CA LEU A 41 -19.02 -9.13 27.96
C LEU A 41 -18.93 -7.71 28.51
N LEU A 42 -18.87 -7.54 29.82
CA LEU A 42 -18.72 -6.19 30.41
C LEU A 42 -17.39 -5.53 30.03
N VAL A 43 -16.32 -6.30 29.82
CA VAL A 43 -15.02 -5.74 29.45
C VAL A 43 -15.08 -5.01 28.10
N PRO A 44 -15.49 -5.64 26.98
CA PRO A 44 -15.58 -4.93 25.70
C PRO A 44 -16.63 -3.81 25.71
N LEU A 45 -17.73 -3.96 26.46
CA LEU A 45 -18.73 -2.91 26.61
C LEU A 45 -18.16 -1.70 27.36
N LEU A 46 -17.44 -1.91 28.44
CA LEU A 46 -16.76 -0.85 29.16
C LEU A 46 -15.73 -0.16 28.27
N MET A 47 -14.91 -0.93 27.56
CA MET A 47 -13.92 -0.38 26.62
C MET A 47 -14.59 0.44 25.51
N ALA A 48 -15.70 -0.03 24.98
CA ALA A 48 -16.46 0.71 23.97
C ALA A 48 -17.02 2.03 24.53
N PHE A 49 -17.54 1.99 25.73
CA PHE A 49 -18.10 3.18 26.39
C PHE A 49 -17.04 4.22 26.71
N GLU A 50 -15.94 3.81 27.34
CA GLU A 50 -14.84 4.70 27.76
C GLU A 50 -14.09 5.31 26.58
N ASN A 51 -13.96 4.58 25.46
CA ASN A 51 -13.17 5.02 24.32
C ASN A 51 -14.02 5.50 23.14
N TRP A 52 -15.34 5.61 23.30
CA TRP A 52 -16.24 5.98 22.21
C TRP A 52 -15.87 7.30 21.56
N ASP A 53 -15.71 8.33 22.38
CA ASP A 53 -15.42 9.69 21.92
C ASP A 53 -14.08 9.79 21.20
N ASP A 54 -13.07 9.04 21.65
CA ASP A 54 -11.75 9.01 21.02
C ASP A 54 -11.74 8.26 19.68
N HIS A 55 -12.64 7.29 19.50
CA HIS A 55 -12.71 6.45 18.32
C HIS A 55 -13.81 6.83 17.34
N ASP A 56 -14.78 7.64 17.76
CA ASP A 56 -15.83 8.11 16.87
C ASP A 56 -15.24 9.02 15.78
N ARG A 57 -15.36 8.58 14.53
CA ARG A 57 -14.91 9.29 13.33
C ARG A 57 -16.07 9.74 12.45
N SER A 58 -17.31 9.59 12.93
CA SER A 58 -18.53 9.81 12.14
C SER A 58 -18.64 11.23 11.57
N ASN A 59 -18.01 12.23 12.21
CA ASN A 59 -18.03 13.63 11.79
C ASN A 59 -16.67 14.15 11.29
N ARG A 60 -15.75 13.26 10.91
CA ARG A 60 -14.42 13.65 10.44
C ARG A 60 -14.30 13.51 8.93
N TYR A 61 -14.54 14.60 8.24
CA TYR A 61 -14.51 14.67 6.77
C TYR A 61 -13.21 15.24 6.19
N THR A 62 -12.19 15.48 7.00
CA THR A 62 -10.94 16.13 6.55
C THR A 62 -10.26 15.38 5.41
N ALA A 63 -10.12 14.05 5.51
CA ALA A 63 -9.50 13.23 4.47
C ALA A 63 -10.32 13.25 3.17
N GLN A 64 -11.64 13.16 3.28
CA GLN A 64 -12.55 13.25 2.13
C GLN A 64 -12.45 14.61 1.44
N SER A 65 -12.50 15.70 2.22
CA SER A 65 -12.41 17.06 1.67
C SER A 65 -11.08 17.33 1.01
N LEU A 66 -9.98 16.83 1.60
CA LEU A 66 -8.64 16.92 1.01
C LEU A 66 -8.57 16.17 -0.33
N ALA A 67 -9.07 14.95 -0.36
CA ALA A 67 -9.09 14.15 -1.58
C ALA A 67 -9.90 14.82 -2.70
N LYS A 68 -11.09 15.35 -2.37
CA LYS A 68 -11.91 16.07 -3.35
C LYS A 68 -11.21 17.35 -3.83
N ALA A 69 -10.59 18.10 -2.94
CA ALA A 69 -9.85 19.31 -3.34
C ALA A 69 -8.69 19.00 -4.29
N TYR A 70 -7.96 17.90 -4.08
CA TYR A 70 -6.92 17.45 -5.00
C TYR A 70 -7.50 17.06 -6.36
N LEU A 71 -8.55 16.26 -6.38
CA LEU A 71 -9.17 15.80 -7.62
C LEU A 71 -9.84 16.95 -8.39
N ASP A 72 -10.44 17.93 -7.69
CA ASP A 72 -11.06 19.10 -8.29
C ASP A 72 -10.06 20.10 -8.84
N SER A 73 -8.81 20.05 -8.38
CA SER A 73 -7.74 20.89 -8.95
C SER A 73 -7.29 20.45 -10.35
N ILE A 74 -7.79 19.32 -10.84
CA ILE A 74 -7.43 18.73 -12.11
C ILE A 74 -8.57 18.98 -13.11
N ASP A 75 -8.23 19.47 -14.31
CA ASP A 75 -9.20 19.73 -15.37
C ASP A 75 -9.97 18.46 -15.76
N GLU A 76 -11.27 18.61 -16.02
CA GLU A 76 -12.12 17.51 -16.46
C GLU A 76 -11.91 17.20 -17.94
N GLY A 77 -12.14 15.93 -18.30
CA GLY A 77 -12.13 15.47 -19.69
C GLY A 77 -10.75 15.33 -20.32
N VAL A 78 -9.69 15.42 -19.52
CA VAL A 78 -8.31 15.18 -19.94
C VAL A 78 -7.82 13.92 -19.24
N ASP A 79 -7.08 13.05 -19.96
CA ASP A 79 -6.41 11.89 -19.37
C ASP A 79 -5.32 12.36 -18.38
N SER A 80 -5.73 12.66 -17.17
CA SER A 80 -4.86 13.29 -16.17
C SER A 80 -4.31 12.28 -15.19
N MET A 81 -3.12 12.55 -14.69
CA MET A 81 -2.43 11.75 -13.69
C MET A 81 -2.07 12.61 -12.49
N ILE A 82 -2.32 12.12 -11.29
CA ILE A 82 -1.86 12.73 -10.05
C ILE A 82 -0.83 11.82 -9.38
N PHE A 83 0.32 12.38 -9.04
CA PHE A 83 1.37 11.67 -8.33
C PHE A 83 1.30 12.01 -6.84
N THR A 84 1.22 10.98 -6.00
CA THR A 84 1.17 11.10 -4.54
C THR A 84 2.43 10.51 -3.89
N ILE A 85 2.77 11.01 -2.70
CA ILE A 85 3.94 10.55 -1.95
C ILE A 85 3.46 9.94 -0.63
N GLY A 86 3.53 8.60 -0.53
CA GLY A 86 3.14 7.89 0.68
C GLY A 86 1.64 7.65 0.81
N ASP A 87 1.22 7.25 2.00
CA ASP A 87 -0.10 6.66 2.24
C ASP A 87 -1.20 7.71 2.49
N ASN A 88 -0.85 8.81 3.14
CA ASN A 88 -1.83 9.79 3.63
C ASN A 88 -2.67 10.41 2.51
N ASP A 89 -2.03 10.85 1.44
CA ASP A 89 -2.71 11.44 0.29
C ASP A 89 -3.34 10.33 -0.57
N THR A 90 -2.59 9.25 -0.81
CA THR A 90 -3.01 8.15 -1.68
C THR A 90 -4.29 7.49 -1.19
N PHE A 91 -4.38 7.14 0.09
CA PHE A 91 -5.54 6.44 0.62
C PHE A 91 -6.78 7.33 0.67
N ALA A 92 -6.61 8.61 0.89
CA ALA A 92 -7.71 9.56 0.81
C ALA A 92 -8.28 9.65 -0.62
N LEU A 93 -7.40 9.71 -1.63
CA LEU A 93 -7.79 9.72 -3.04
C LEU A 93 -8.44 8.39 -3.47
N TRP A 94 -7.86 7.26 -3.07
CA TRP A 94 -8.46 5.95 -3.35
C TRP A 94 -9.84 5.81 -2.70
N TYR A 95 -10.02 6.28 -1.46
CA TYR A 95 -11.34 6.28 -0.84
C TYR A 95 -12.36 7.07 -1.68
N ALA A 96 -12.00 8.28 -2.12
CA ALA A 96 -12.90 9.08 -2.94
C ALA A 96 -13.22 8.40 -4.29
N GLN A 97 -12.23 7.78 -4.92
CA GLN A 97 -12.39 7.11 -6.22
C GLN A 97 -13.11 5.77 -6.10
N GLU A 98 -12.71 4.89 -5.17
CA GLU A 98 -13.19 3.51 -5.08
C GLU A 98 -14.54 3.39 -4.35
N ILE A 99 -14.78 4.24 -3.35
CA ILE A 99 -15.99 4.16 -2.51
C ILE A 99 -17.05 5.16 -2.96
N GLU A 100 -16.63 6.39 -3.29
CA GLU A 100 -17.57 7.45 -3.68
C GLU A 100 -17.71 7.58 -5.20
N ASN A 101 -16.94 6.83 -6.00
CA ASN A 101 -16.88 6.93 -7.46
C ASN A 101 -16.58 8.38 -7.94
N TYR A 102 -15.79 9.11 -7.15
CA TYR A 102 -15.50 10.51 -7.42
C TYR A 102 -14.27 10.67 -8.29
N ARG A 103 -14.38 11.41 -9.41
CA ARG A 103 -13.29 11.69 -10.35
C ARG A 103 -12.46 10.44 -10.72
N THR A 104 -13.14 9.37 -11.10
CA THR A 104 -12.51 8.12 -11.58
C THR A 104 -11.83 8.24 -12.94
N ASP A 105 -11.93 9.41 -13.58
CA ASP A 105 -11.20 9.83 -14.78
C ASP A 105 -9.73 10.14 -14.52
N VAL A 106 -9.39 10.52 -13.28
CA VAL A 106 -8.01 10.86 -12.88
C VAL A 106 -7.25 9.61 -12.44
N ARG A 107 -6.04 9.40 -12.98
CA ARG A 107 -5.18 8.29 -12.58
C ARG A 107 -4.35 8.66 -11.35
N THR A 108 -4.64 8.08 -10.20
CA THR A 108 -3.84 8.25 -8.97
C THR A 108 -2.64 7.29 -8.99
N ILE A 109 -1.43 7.82 -8.86
CA ILE A 109 -0.18 7.09 -8.91
C ILE A 109 0.60 7.33 -7.62
N ASN A 110 0.82 6.28 -6.83
CA ASN A 110 1.66 6.36 -5.64
C ASN A 110 3.12 6.16 -6.02
N THR A 111 3.95 7.17 -5.75
CA THR A 111 5.37 7.17 -6.10
C THR A 111 6.20 6.15 -5.31
N SER A 112 5.75 5.76 -4.11
CA SER A 112 6.41 4.72 -3.34
C SER A 112 6.12 3.32 -3.88
N LEU A 113 4.93 3.09 -4.41
CA LEU A 113 4.52 1.80 -4.97
C LEU A 113 5.02 1.59 -6.41
N ILE A 114 5.23 2.67 -7.17
CA ILE A 114 5.67 2.57 -8.58
C ILE A 114 7.08 1.97 -8.71
N ALA A 115 7.80 1.83 -7.63
CA ALA A 115 9.06 1.09 -7.58
C ALA A 115 8.87 -0.44 -7.62
N THR A 116 7.61 -0.93 -7.61
CA THR A 116 7.31 -2.36 -7.64
C THR A 116 6.71 -2.77 -8.98
N ASP A 117 7.15 -3.90 -9.50
CA ASP A 117 6.72 -4.41 -10.80
C ASP A 117 5.21 -4.69 -10.89
N TRP A 118 4.64 -5.28 -9.84
CA TRP A 118 3.20 -5.57 -9.78
C TRP A 118 2.34 -4.30 -9.85
N TYR A 119 2.79 -3.21 -9.24
CA TYR A 119 2.06 -1.95 -9.26
C TYR A 119 2.16 -1.27 -10.64
N ILE A 120 3.33 -1.34 -11.29
CA ILE A 120 3.50 -0.87 -12.67
C ILE A 120 2.56 -1.65 -13.60
N ASP A 121 2.45 -2.97 -13.43
CA ASP A 121 1.53 -3.80 -14.21
C ASP A 121 0.06 -3.35 -14.06
N GLN A 122 -0.33 -2.96 -12.85
CA GLN A 122 -1.67 -2.41 -12.62
C GLN A 122 -1.85 -1.04 -13.25
N MET A 123 -0.86 -0.16 -13.13
CA MET A 123 -0.91 1.18 -13.71
C MET A 123 -0.99 1.15 -15.25
N LYS A 124 -0.47 0.11 -15.88
CA LYS A 124 -0.55 -0.12 -17.34
C LYS A 124 -1.89 -0.67 -17.81
N LYS A 125 -2.82 -0.94 -16.92
CA LYS A 125 -4.19 -1.36 -17.26
C LYS A 125 -5.15 -0.18 -17.10
N ARG A 126 -6.19 -0.14 -17.91
CA ARG A 126 -7.28 0.79 -17.72
C ARG A 126 -8.01 0.48 -16.40
N THR A 127 -8.33 1.51 -15.64
CA THR A 127 -9.11 1.40 -14.41
C THR A 127 -10.21 2.45 -14.45
N TYR A 128 -11.46 2.03 -14.32
CA TYR A 128 -12.64 2.90 -14.47
C TYR A 128 -12.59 3.76 -15.75
N ASN A 129 -12.65 5.06 -15.59
CA ASN A 129 -12.61 6.02 -16.69
C ASN A 129 -11.20 6.55 -16.98
N SER A 130 -10.21 6.19 -16.15
CA SER A 130 -8.83 6.67 -16.33
C SER A 130 -8.05 5.82 -17.33
N SER A 131 -7.23 6.45 -18.15
CA SER A 131 -6.34 5.78 -19.08
C SER A 131 -5.14 5.11 -18.38
N PRO A 132 -4.58 4.04 -18.98
CA PRO A 132 -3.34 3.46 -18.50
C PRO A 132 -2.18 4.46 -18.62
N ILE A 133 -1.16 4.30 -17.77
CA ILE A 133 0.06 5.11 -17.92
C ILE A 133 0.73 4.81 -19.27
N PRO A 134 1.20 5.85 -19.99
CA PRO A 134 1.84 5.68 -21.29
C PRO A 134 3.31 5.22 -21.13
N SER A 135 3.52 3.93 -20.87
CA SER A 135 4.85 3.35 -20.75
C SER A 135 5.09 2.30 -21.83
N GLN A 136 6.16 2.47 -22.61
CA GLN A 136 6.61 1.50 -23.60
C GLN A 136 7.41 0.33 -23.00
N LEU A 137 7.79 0.40 -21.71
CA LEU A 137 8.53 -0.65 -21.04
C LEU A 137 7.70 -1.93 -20.92
N THR A 138 8.26 -3.07 -21.27
CA THR A 138 7.66 -4.39 -21.05
C THR A 138 7.90 -4.85 -19.61
N HIS A 139 7.07 -5.77 -19.08
CA HIS A 139 7.26 -6.32 -17.73
C HIS A 139 8.70 -6.82 -17.50
N LYS A 140 9.28 -7.52 -18.46
CA LYS A 140 10.68 -8.02 -18.38
C LYS A 140 11.71 -6.91 -18.21
N GLN A 141 11.41 -5.70 -18.61
CA GLN A 141 12.34 -4.57 -18.52
C GLN A 141 12.31 -3.86 -17.16
N TYR A 142 11.20 -3.92 -16.43
CA TYR A 142 11.08 -3.35 -15.09
C TYR A 142 10.82 -4.39 -13.99
N ALA A 143 10.87 -5.69 -14.33
CA ALA A 143 10.80 -6.74 -13.32
C ALA A 143 11.86 -6.50 -12.25
N TYR A 144 11.52 -6.86 -11.03
CA TYR A 144 12.38 -6.66 -9.86
C TYR A 144 13.81 -7.12 -10.13
N GLY A 145 14.76 -6.27 -9.79
CA GLY A 145 16.18 -6.56 -9.96
C GLY A 145 16.77 -6.17 -11.31
N ILE A 146 16.00 -5.70 -12.31
CA ILE A 146 16.54 -5.36 -13.63
C ILE A 146 16.82 -3.86 -13.80
N ARG A 147 15.82 -3.00 -13.49
CA ARG A 147 15.89 -1.54 -13.59
C ARG A 147 15.31 -0.84 -12.37
N ASP A 148 15.49 -1.43 -11.20
CA ASP A 148 15.00 -0.87 -9.94
C ASP A 148 15.64 0.49 -9.64
N TYR A 149 16.81 0.73 -10.20
CA TYR A 149 17.56 1.94 -9.96
C TYR A 149 18.30 2.40 -11.23
N VAL A 150 18.09 3.65 -11.58
CA VAL A 150 18.87 4.34 -12.61
C VAL A 150 19.76 5.36 -11.92
N LYS A 151 21.07 5.20 -12.01
CA LYS A 151 22.01 6.12 -11.40
C LYS A 151 21.91 7.49 -12.04
N HIS A 152 21.62 8.50 -11.25
CA HIS A 152 21.71 9.88 -11.65
C HIS A 152 23.20 10.27 -11.64
N GLU A 153 23.78 10.51 -12.81
CA GLU A 153 25.07 11.17 -12.95
C GLU A 153 24.83 12.57 -13.50
N ALA A 154 25.25 13.58 -12.76
CA ALA A 154 25.24 14.96 -13.23
C ALA A 154 26.38 15.14 -14.26
N LEU A 155 26.23 14.50 -15.41
CA LEU A 155 27.25 14.52 -16.47
C LEU A 155 27.30 15.84 -17.23
N ILE A 156 26.20 16.60 -17.22
CA ILE A 156 26.10 17.89 -17.92
C ILE A 156 25.12 18.78 -17.14
N ASP A 157 25.61 19.86 -16.60
CA ASP A 157 24.92 20.75 -15.67
C ASP A 157 23.70 21.50 -16.25
N SER A 158 23.42 21.44 -17.55
CA SER A 158 22.40 22.26 -18.18
C SER A 158 21.53 21.56 -19.22
N THR A 159 21.69 20.28 -19.46
CA THR A 159 20.92 19.59 -20.49
C THR A 159 19.56 19.14 -19.93
N ARG A 160 18.49 19.76 -20.41
CA ARG A 160 17.12 19.28 -20.20
C ARG A 160 16.87 18.15 -21.19
N TRP A 161 16.46 16.99 -20.66
CA TRP A 161 16.01 15.87 -21.48
C TRP A 161 14.54 15.99 -21.79
N ASP A 162 14.15 15.73 -23.02
CA ASP A 162 12.76 15.42 -23.31
C ASP A 162 12.38 14.11 -22.63
N ILE A 163 11.17 14.04 -22.07
CA ILE A 163 10.75 12.85 -21.31
C ILE A 163 10.66 11.61 -22.19
N LYS A 164 10.33 11.75 -23.48
CA LYS A 164 10.29 10.61 -24.40
C LYS A 164 11.68 10.08 -24.66
N ASP A 165 12.65 10.97 -24.86
CA ASP A 165 14.05 10.59 -25.09
C ASP A 165 14.63 9.91 -23.84
N PHE A 166 14.31 10.42 -22.66
CA PHE A 166 14.68 9.80 -21.39
C PHE A 166 14.09 8.39 -21.23
N MET A 167 12.80 8.23 -21.51
CA MET A 167 12.13 6.91 -21.45
C MET A 167 12.66 5.94 -22.51
N ASN A 168 12.98 6.42 -23.71
CA ASN A 168 13.62 5.62 -24.74
C ASN A 168 15.02 5.17 -24.32
N TRP A 169 15.78 6.04 -23.69
CA TRP A 169 17.10 5.70 -23.17
C TRP A 169 17.04 4.67 -22.04
N ILE A 170 16.11 4.85 -21.07
CA ILE A 170 15.92 3.87 -19.98
C ILE A 170 15.52 2.51 -20.54
N SER A 171 14.68 2.47 -21.58
CA SER A 171 14.21 1.22 -22.20
C SER A 171 15.28 0.55 -23.06
N SER A 172 16.35 1.27 -23.41
CA SER A 172 17.44 0.73 -24.23
C SER A 172 18.26 -0.30 -23.46
N ASP A 173 19.02 -1.12 -24.22
CA ASP A 173 19.99 -2.07 -23.64
C ASP A 173 21.34 -1.42 -23.32
N HIS A 174 21.37 -0.11 -23.17
CA HIS A 174 22.60 0.59 -22.81
C HIS A 174 23.10 0.12 -21.43
N PRO A 175 24.42 -0.17 -21.28
CA PRO A 175 24.97 -0.72 -20.03
C PRO A 175 24.64 0.09 -18.77
N ARG A 176 24.54 1.42 -18.89
CA ARG A 176 24.22 2.31 -17.75
C ARG A 176 22.76 2.25 -17.30
N THR A 177 21.88 1.59 -18.06
CA THR A 177 20.46 1.41 -17.67
C THR A 177 20.23 0.08 -16.93
N LYS A 178 21.25 -0.76 -16.79
CA LYS A 178 21.14 -2.07 -16.14
C LYS A 178 21.87 -2.07 -14.81
N TYR A 179 21.16 -2.44 -13.75
CA TYR A 179 21.67 -2.45 -12.39
C TYR A 179 22.91 -3.36 -12.21
N SER A 180 22.93 -4.53 -12.84
CA SER A 180 24.06 -5.46 -12.81
C SER A 180 25.37 -4.81 -13.31
N ASN A 181 25.29 -4.00 -14.36
CA ASN A 181 26.47 -3.31 -14.91
C ASN A 181 26.97 -2.19 -14.00
N LEU A 182 26.05 -1.52 -13.27
CA LEU A 182 26.42 -0.52 -12.28
C LEU A 182 27.17 -1.16 -11.11
N LEU A 183 26.70 -2.30 -10.62
CA LEU A 183 27.35 -3.06 -9.54
C LEU A 183 28.78 -3.48 -9.95
N ASN A 184 28.95 -4.01 -11.15
CA ASN A 184 30.26 -4.39 -11.67
C ASN A 184 31.22 -3.20 -11.78
N GLN A 185 30.72 -2.03 -12.14
CA GLN A 185 31.52 -0.81 -12.25
C GLN A 185 32.03 -0.32 -10.88
N TYR A 186 31.27 -0.56 -9.81
CA TYR A 186 31.64 -0.11 -8.46
C TYR A 186 32.34 -1.18 -7.62
N GLY A 187 32.67 -2.34 -8.19
CA GLY A 187 33.36 -3.42 -7.49
C GLY A 187 32.51 -3.98 -6.34
N ALA A 188 31.19 -3.86 -6.41
CA ALA A 188 30.32 -4.47 -5.42
C ALA A 188 30.49 -5.99 -5.45
N ASP A 189 30.61 -6.58 -4.27
CA ASP A 189 30.77 -8.02 -4.12
C ASP A 189 29.45 -8.71 -4.49
N LEU A 190 29.43 -9.31 -5.67
CA LEU A 190 28.26 -9.98 -6.24
C LEU A 190 27.79 -11.18 -5.40
N GLU A 191 28.66 -11.73 -4.55
CA GLU A 191 28.31 -12.85 -3.66
C GLU A 191 27.33 -12.45 -2.54
N ASN A 192 27.33 -11.18 -2.16
CA ASN A 192 26.45 -10.64 -1.12
C ASN A 192 25.13 -10.07 -1.64
N ILE A 193 24.91 -10.10 -2.94
CA ILE A 193 23.64 -9.65 -3.54
C ILE A 193 22.59 -10.75 -3.39
N PRO A 194 21.36 -10.44 -2.97
CA PRO A 194 20.29 -11.42 -2.90
C PRO A 194 20.12 -12.18 -4.22
N LYS A 195 19.88 -13.49 -4.15
CA LYS A 195 19.85 -14.38 -5.33
C LYS A 195 18.91 -13.95 -6.46
N PHE A 196 17.88 -13.16 -6.14
CA PHE A 196 16.94 -12.61 -7.13
C PHE A 196 17.55 -11.51 -8.01
N THR A 197 18.70 -10.91 -7.59
CA THR A 197 19.45 -9.94 -8.40
C THR A 197 20.52 -10.60 -9.26
N GLN A 198 20.83 -11.87 -9.03
CA GLN A 198 21.88 -12.60 -9.77
C GLN A 198 21.41 -13.16 -11.13
N ASN A 199 20.10 -13.27 -11.35
CA ASN A 199 19.52 -13.81 -12.60
C ASN A 199 19.19 -12.73 -13.65
N MET A 200 19.91 -11.61 -13.63
CA MET A 200 19.74 -10.49 -14.55
C MET A 200 20.59 -10.59 -15.81
#